data_ab9a07ff41b30399471da919226b43e3
#
_entry.id   ab9a07ff41b30399471da919226b43e3
#
_cell.length_a   1.000
_cell.length_b   1.000
_cell.length_c   1.000
_cell.angle_alpha   90.00
_cell.angle_beta   90.00
_cell.angle_gamma   90.00
#
_symmetry.space_group_name_H-M   'P 1'
#
loop_
_entity.id
_entity.type
_entity.pdbx_description
1 polymer ?
#
loop_
_entity_poly.entity_id
_entity_poly.type
_entity_poly.pdbx_seq_one_letter_code
_entity_poly.pdbx_strand_id
1 'polypeptide(L)'
;MVAMVQSLPRVFVNQPLAPDTRVTFTRDQAHYLRDVMRLGTDAAVAVFNGHDGEWRVGQLNLQRKAGSGIATEQIRTQSSASGPDLFFAPVKKTATDFIVAKATELGAHALRPIMTEFTDTGRVNVERLQINAREAAEQCGRLDIPQIGSPIGLRELVGSWHLAQSLIIADETGGSDSAMKILNEIRVEDRAPAFVIGPQGGFSTTELVFLRALPFVTTIDLGPRILRAETAVVAALTCWQATRGDWT
;
A
#
# COMPACT_ATOMS: atom_id res chain seq x y z
N MET A 1 23.35 0.10 26.11
CA MET A 1 23.21 1.36 25.35
C MET A 1 23.17 0.98 23.89
N VAL A 2 21.98 0.77 23.33
CA VAL A 2 21.81 0.41 21.92
C VAL A 2 22.13 1.70 21.14
N ALA A 3 23.21 1.69 20.38
CA ALA A 3 23.52 2.78 19.47
C ALA A 3 22.31 2.96 18.55
N MET A 4 21.69 4.13 18.57
CA MET A 4 20.74 4.54 17.54
C MET A 4 21.51 4.51 16.21
N VAL A 5 21.32 3.46 15.43
CA VAL A 5 21.74 3.44 14.04
C VAL A 5 20.93 4.57 13.40
N GLN A 6 21.58 5.68 13.08
CA GLN A 6 20.93 6.76 12.32
C GLN A 6 20.40 6.11 11.03
N SER A 7 19.09 5.99 10.93
CA SER A 7 18.47 5.44 9.72
C SER A 7 18.81 6.38 8.56
N LEU A 8 19.42 5.82 7.52
CA LEU A 8 19.69 6.58 6.30
C LEU A 8 18.37 7.10 5.71
N PRO A 9 18.33 8.32 5.18
CA PRO A 9 17.21 8.76 4.37
C PRO A 9 16.97 7.76 3.24
N ARG A 10 15.72 7.41 2.98
CA ARG A 10 15.35 6.40 2.00
C ARG A 10 14.70 7.05 0.78
N VAL A 11 15.08 6.58 -0.40
CA VAL A 11 14.56 7.11 -1.67
C VAL A 11 14.31 5.97 -2.65
N PHE A 12 13.13 5.95 -3.25
CA PHE A 12 12.82 5.05 -4.35
C PHE A 12 13.44 5.55 -5.66
N VAL A 13 14.08 4.65 -6.40
CA VAL A 13 14.66 4.94 -7.72
C VAL A 13 14.15 3.95 -8.76
N ASN A 14 13.91 4.43 -9.97
CA ASN A 14 13.43 3.59 -11.06
C ASN A 14 14.57 3.19 -12.01
N GLN A 15 15.60 2.56 -11.44
CA GLN A 15 16.77 2.08 -12.19
C GLN A 15 17.34 0.83 -11.51
N PRO A 16 18.05 -0.05 -12.23
CA PRO A 16 18.71 -1.22 -11.65
C PRO A 16 19.75 -0.82 -10.59
N LEU A 17 19.86 -1.63 -9.54
CA LEU A 17 20.81 -1.46 -8.44
C LEU A 17 21.76 -2.64 -8.38
N ALA A 18 23.06 -2.37 -8.38
CA ALA A 18 24.13 -3.35 -8.24
C ALA A 18 25.37 -2.67 -7.63
N PRO A 19 26.40 -3.43 -7.18
CA PRO A 19 27.63 -2.84 -6.70
C PRO A 19 28.26 -1.91 -7.77
N ASP A 20 28.80 -0.78 -7.31
CA ASP A 20 29.47 0.24 -8.13
C ASP A 20 28.58 0.90 -9.20
N THR A 21 27.27 0.66 -9.16
CA THR A 21 26.32 1.30 -10.09
C THR A 21 26.11 2.76 -9.73
N ARG A 22 26.15 3.63 -10.75
CA ARG A 22 25.81 5.02 -10.58
C ARG A 22 24.29 5.18 -10.45
N VAL A 23 23.86 5.70 -9.33
CA VAL A 23 22.47 6.06 -9.05
C VAL A 23 22.23 7.52 -9.40
N THR A 24 21.16 7.79 -10.16
CA THR A 24 20.75 9.15 -10.53
C THR A 24 19.48 9.53 -9.76
N PHE A 25 19.46 10.74 -9.24
CA PHE A 25 18.31 11.32 -8.55
C PHE A 25 17.61 12.34 -9.43
N THR A 26 16.29 12.33 -9.43
CA THR A 26 15.49 13.36 -10.10
C THR A 26 15.74 14.73 -9.44
N ARG A 27 15.27 15.80 -10.10
CA ARG A 27 15.34 17.15 -9.55
C ARG A 27 14.73 17.24 -8.15
N ASP A 28 13.55 16.65 -7.95
CA ASP A 28 12.82 16.74 -6.68
C ASP A 28 13.51 15.91 -5.58
N GLN A 29 14.02 14.73 -5.93
CA GLN A 29 14.84 13.92 -5.03
C GLN A 29 16.15 14.64 -4.64
N ALA A 30 16.85 15.22 -5.60
CA ALA A 30 18.07 15.98 -5.33
C ALA A 30 17.80 17.21 -4.44
N HIS A 31 16.69 17.92 -4.68
CA HIS A 31 16.23 19.00 -3.82
C HIS A 31 15.92 18.51 -2.39
N TYR A 32 15.14 17.45 -2.26
CA TYR A 32 14.81 16.85 -0.96
C TYR A 32 16.08 16.47 -0.18
N LEU A 33 16.98 15.72 -0.79
CA LEU A 33 18.21 15.27 -0.15
C LEU A 33 19.13 16.42 0.25
N ARG A 34 19.29 17.42 -0.63
CA ARG A 34 20.20 18.56 -0.39
C ARG A 34 19.61 19.61 0.53
N ASP A 35 18.36 20.06 0.27
CA ASP A 35 17.80 21.26 0.89
C ASP A 35 16.94 20.94 2.11
N VAL A 36 16.21 19.81 2.11
CA VAL A 36 15.37 19.38 3.22
C VAL A 36 16.20 18.55 4.21
N MET A 37 16.86 17.48 3.72
CA MET A 37 17.69 16.61 4.56
C MET A 37 19.09 17.16 4.81
N ARG A 38 19.52 18.18 4.06
CA ARG A 38 20.82 18.89 4.20
C ARG A 38 22.02 17.96 4.13
N LEU A 39 21.98 16.98 3.24
CA LEU A 39 23.06 16.01 3.08
C LEU A 39 24.24 16.63 2.33
N GLY A 40 25.45 16.40 2.85
CA GLY A 40 26.71 16.74 2.20
C GLY A 40 27.24 15.61 1.30
N THR A 41 28.40 15.84 0.68
CA THR A 41 29.08 14.88 -0.20
C THR A 41 29.47 13.57 0.49
N ASP A 42 29.79 13.64 1.78
CA ASP A 42 30.23 12.49 2.59
C ASP A 42 29.07 11.72 3.23
N ALA A 43 27.84 12.20 3.03
CA ALA A 43 26.64 11.54 3.51
C ALA A 43 26.31 10.33 2.63
N ALA A 44 25.41 9.48 3.14
CA ALA A 44 24.87 8.35 2.40
C ALA A 44 23.35 8.36 2.48
N VAL A 45 22.71 7.72 1.50
CA VAL A 45 21.28 7.48 1.44
C VAL A 45 21.03 5.99 1.19
N ALA A 46 19.88 5.48 1.61
CA ALA A 46 19.41 4.17 1.22
C ALA A 46 18.51 4.31 0.00
N VAL A 47 18.71 3.49 -1.01
CA VAL A 47 17.87 3.46 -2.20
C VAL A 47 17.29 2.06 -2.43
N PHE A 48 16.09 1.99 -2.96
CA PHE A 48 15.43 0.74 -3.34
C PHE A 48 14.61 0.94 -4.62
N ASN A 49 14.33 -0.14 -5.34
CA ASN A 49 13.62 -0.09 -6.62
C ASN A 49 12.49 -1.14 -6.76
N GLY A 50 12.21 -1.91 -5.72
CA GLY A 50 11.19 -2.96 -5.73
C GLY A 50 11.67 -4.32 -6.23
N HIS A 51 12.92 -4.46 -6.66
CA HIS A 51 13.46 -5.69 -7.27
C HIS A 51 14.82 -6.10 -6.72
N ASP A 52 15.72 -5.16 -6.53
CA ASP A 52 17.12 -5.42 -6.22
C ASP A 52 17.45 -5.26 -4.73
N GLY A 53 16.43 -5.12 -3.86
CA GLY A 53 16.60 -4.84 -2.45
C GLY A 53 16.96 -3.39 -2.16
N GLU A 54 17.56 -3.14 -1.01
CA GLU A 54 17.95 -1.81 -0.56
C GLU A 54 19.47 -1.67 -0.55
N TRP A 55 19.95 -0.59 -1.12
CA TRP A 55 21.36 -0.32 -1.32
C TRP A 55 21.79 0.98 -0.65
N ARG A 56 22.97 0.97 -0.06
CA ARG A 56 23.66 2.18 0.39
C ARG A 56 24.27 2.91 -0.81
N VAL A 57 23.96 4.19 -0.92
CA VAL A 57 24.53 5.07 -1.96
C VAL A 57 25.32 6.17 -1.26
N GLY A 58 26.59 6.24 -1.56
CA GLY A 58 27.53 7.26 -1.11
C GLY A 58 28.05 8.13 -2.23
N GLN A 59 29.11 8.91 -1.95
CA GLN A 59 29.74 9.83 -2.93
C GLN A 59 28.69 10.74 -3.60
N LEU A 60 27.84 11.35 -2.78
CA LEU A 60 26.71 12.13 -3.27
C LEU A 60 27.17 13.41 -3.97
N ASN A 61 26.64 13.63 -5.18
CA ASN A 61 26.74 14.88 -5.91
C ASN A 61 25.34 15.44 -6.13
N LEU A 62 24.90 16.34 -5.25
CA LEU A 62 23.55 16.89 -5.24
C LEU A 62 23.55 18.32 -5.79
N GLN A 63 23.11 18.47 -7.04
CA GLN A 63 22.99 19.76 -7.71
C GLN A 63 21.54 20.25 -7.73
N ARG A 64 21.33 21.53 -8.13
CA ARG A 64 19.97 22.12 -8.20
C ARG A 64 19.00 21.40 -9.15
N LYS A 65 19.52 20.81 -10.23
CA LYS A 65 18.68 20.20 -11.29
C LYS A 65 18.71 18.68 -11.30
N ALA A 66 19.68 18.07 -10.65
CA ALA A 66 19.88 16.62 -10.64
C ALA A 66 20.80 16.22 -9.49
N GLY A 67 20.82 14.94 -9.17
CA GLY A 67 21.77 14.37 -8.23
C GLY A 67 22.28 13.03 -8.70
N SER A 68 23.40 12.58 -8.12
CA SER A 68 23.90 11.22 -8.33
C SER A 68 24.70 10.76 -7.13
N GLY A 69 24.93 9.44 -7.04
CA GLY A 69 25.83 8.80 -6.11
C GLY A 69 26.22 7.42 -6.64
N ILE A 70 26.98 6.68 -5.88
CA ILE A 70 27.43 5.33 -6.23
C ILE A 70 26.82 4.34 -5.22
N ALA A 71 26.17 3.30 -5.72
CA ALA A 71 25.69 2.18 -4.91
C ALA A 71 26.90 1.33 -4.48
N THR A 72 27.07 1.14 -3.18
CA THR A 72 28.27 0.50 -2.64
C THR A 72 27.97 -0.85 -2.00
N GLU A 73 26.88 -0.94 -1.23
CA GLU A 73 26.57 -2.09 -0.39
C GLU A 73 25.07 -2.38 -0.41
N GLN A 74 24.69 -3.63 -0.57
CA GLN A 74 23.31 -4.06 -0.37
C GLN A 74 23.05 -4.23 1.12
N ILE A 75 22.23 -3.35 1.69
CA ILE A 75 21.89 -3.35 3.13
C ILE A 75 20.72 -4.25 3.48
N ARG A 76 19.83 -4.52 2.51
CA ARG A 76 18.75 -5.50 2.65
C ARG A 76 18.50 -6.20 1.32
N THR A 77 18.34 -7.52 1.35
CA THR A 77 17.86 -8.29 0.19
C THR A 77 16.39 -8.02 -0.09
N GLN A 78 15.98 -8.11 -1.35
CA GLN A 78 14.58 -7.99 -1.72
C GLN A 78 13.76 -9.09 -1.05
N SER A 79 12.67 -8.68 -0.40
CA SER A 79 11.62 -9.58 0.09
C SER A 79 10.42 -9.51 -0.83
N SER A 80 9.76 -10.63 -1.05
CA SER A 80 8.48 -10.64 -1.77
C SER A 80 7.37 -10.15 -0.84
N ALA A 81 6.70 -9.06 -1.18
CA ALA A 81 5.49 -8.67 -0.49
C ALA A 81 4.32 -9.58 -0.94
N SER A 82 3.80 -10.38 -0.02
CA SER A 82 2.66 -11.27 -0.24
C SER A 82 1.37 -10.78 0.42
N GLY A 83 1.22 -9.48 0.57
CA GLY A 83 0.07 -8.87 1.23
C GLY A 83 -1.23 -8.94 0.42
N PRO A 84 -2.37 -8.60 1.03
CA PRO A 84 -3.66 -8.58 0.37
C PRO A 84 -3.78 -7.43 -0.62
N ASP A 85 -4.63 -7.61 -1.63
CA ASP A 85 -5.08 -6.50 -2.45
C ASP A 85 -6.16 -5.70 -1.69
N LEU A 86 -6.19 -4.39 -1.88
CA LEU A 86 -7.21 -3.52 -1.32
C LEU A 86 -7.99 -2.80 -2.42
N PHE A 87 -9.28 -3.05 -2.46
CA PHE A 87 -10.26 -2.29 -3.22
C PHE A 87 -11.00 -1.37 -2.27
N PHE A 88 -10.99 -0.08 -2.54
CA PHE A 88 -11.61 0.89 -1.63
C PHE A 88 -12.40 1.94 -2.41
N ALA A 89 -13.56 2.30 -1.90
CA ALA A 89 -14.30 3.43 -2.46
C ALA A 89 -13.59 4.74 -2.08
N PRO A 90 -13.21 5.58 -3.06
CA PRO A 90 -12.56 6.84 -2.78
C PRO A 90 -13.52 7.78 -2.02
N VAL A 91 -12.97 8.46 -1.04
CA VAL A 91 -13.63 9.43 -0.18
C VAL A 91 -13.04 10.82 -0.41
N LYS A 92 -13.26 11.78 0.48
CA LYS A 92 -12.60 13.10 0.38
C LYS A 92 -11.09 12.97 0.29
N LYS A 93 -10.44 13.87 -0.44
CA LYS A 93 -9.02 13.84 -0.79
C LYS A 93 -8.11 13.40 0.37
N THR A 94 -8.19 14.07 1.51
CA THR A 94 -7.32 13.78 2.66
C THR A 94 -7.49 12.37 3.21
N ALA A 95 -8.74 11.86 3.27
CA ALA A 95 -9.00 10.50 3.73
C ALA A 95 -8.57 9.45 2.70
N THR A 96 -8.72 9.72 1.40
CA THR A 96 -8.18 8.86 0.33
C THR A 96 -6.65 8.79 0.40
N ASP A 97 -5.96 9.92 0.62
CA ASP A 97 -4.51 9.97 0.79
C ASP A 97 -4.06 9.15 2.01
N PHE A 98 -4.80 9.27 3.12
CA PHE A 98 -4.58 8.48 4.33
C PHE A 98 -4.77 6.97 4.08
N ILE A 99 -5.84 6.56 3.37
CA ILE A 99 -6.05 5.15 2.99
C ILE A 99 -4.84 4.61 2.25
N VAL A 100 -4.36 5.30 1.22
CA VAL A 100 -3.22 4.84 0.42
C VAL A 100 -1.96 4.72 1.26
N ALA A 101 -1.66 5.74 2.07
CA ALA A 101 -0.49 5.72 2.94
C ALA A 101 -0.56 4.55 3.93
N LYS A 102 -1.69 4.40 4.67
CA LYS A 102 -1.82 3.35 5.69
C LYS A 102 -1.93 1.95 5.10
N ALA A 103 -2.56 1.77 3.95
CA ALA A 103 -2.57 0.49 3.26
C ALA A 103 -1.14 0.09 2.80
N THR A 104 -0.34 1.05 2.35
CA THR A 104 1.07 0.83 2.03
C THR A 104 1.87 0.40 3.27
N GLU A 105 1.73 1.14 4.38
CA GLU A 105 2.41 0.85 5.65
C GLU A 105 1.99 -0.53 6.23
N LEU A 106 0.73 -0.93 6.02
CA LEU A 106 0.17 -2.21 6.47
C LEU A 106 0.35 -3.34 5.44
N GLY A 107 1.24 -3.18 4.48
CA GLY A 107 1.66 -4.27 3.63
C GLY A 107 0.71 -4.67 2.50
N ALA A 108 -0.26 -3.85 2.11
CA ALA A 108 -1.10 -4.16 0.95
C ALA A 108 -0.25 -4.33 -0.32
N HIS A 109 -0.57 -5.36 -1.14
CA HIS A 109 0.15 -5.66 -2.38
C HIS A 109 -0.28 -4.74 -3.53
N ALA A 110 -1.58 -4.52 -3.69
CA ALA A 110 -2.14 -3.62 -4.69
C ALA A 110 -3.30 -2.82 -4.11
N LEU A 111 -3.48 -1.60 -4.62
CA LEU A 111 -4.55 -0.70 -4.22
C LEU A 111 -5.34 -0.30 -5.46
N ARG A 112 -6.66 -0.44 -5.43
CA ARG A 112 -7.50 -0.05 -6.54
C ARG A 112 -8.76 0.67 -6.08
N PRO A 113 -8.98 1.91 -6.52
CA PRO A 113 -10.23 2.61 -6.26
C PRO A 113 -11.41 1.88 -6.93
N ILE A 114 -12.52 1.71 -6.21
CA ILE A 114 -13.77 1.16 -6.75
C ILE A 114 -14.88 2.22 -6.73
N MET A 115 -15.71 2.17 -7.74
CA MET A 115 -16.89 3.04 -7.84
C MET A 115 -18.13 2.21 -7.47
N THR A 116 -18.79 2.59 -6.38
CA THR A 116 -20.02 2.01 -5.86
C THR A 116 -21.17 3.02 -6.02
N GLU A 117 -22.39 2.61 -5.74
CA GLU A 117 -23.58 3.47 -5.87
C GLU A 117 -23.45 4.76 -5.02
N PHE A 118 -22.86 4.66 -3.82
CA PHE A 118 -22.72 5.81 -2.90
C PHE A 118 -21.32 6.45 -2.92
N THR A 119 -20.52 6.17 -3.93
CA THR A 119 -19.23 6.85 -4.09
C THR A 119 -19.44 8.26 -4.61
N ASP A 120 -19.16 9.26 -3.77
CA ASP A 120 -19.36 10.70 -4.06
C ASP A 120 -18.11 11.36 -4.71
N THR A 121 -17.18 10.59 -5.25
CA THR A 121 -15.95 11.13 -5.83
C THR A 121 -15.94 10.92 -7.33
N GLY A 122 -16.11 11.99 -8.10
CA GLY A 122 -16.22 11.93 -9.55
C GLY A 122 -14.90 11.66 -10.30
N ARG A 123 -13.74 12.00 -9.71
CA ARG A 123 -12.42 11.82 -10.34
C ARG A 123 -11.34 11.43 -9.35
N VAL A 124 -10.65 10.33 -9.65
CA VAL A 124 -9.48 9.88 -8.90
C VAL A 124 -8.21 10.24 -9.66
N ASN A 125 -7.28 10.92 -9.01
CA ASN A 125 -5.96 11.19 -9.55
C ASN A 125 -4.99 10.08 -9.17
N VAL A 126 -4.82 9.08 -10.06
CA VAL A 126 -3.98 7.90 -9.85
C VAL A 126 -2.50 8.28 -9.63
N GLU A 127 -1.97 9.26 -10.37
CA GLU A 127 -0.59 9.70 -10.20
C GLU A 127 -0.32 10.20 -8.76
N ARG A 128 -1.25 10.96 -8.20
CA ARG A 128 -1.15 11.41 -6.80
C ARG A 128 -1.17 10.24 -5.83
N LEU A 129 -2.01 9.22 -6.05
CA LEU A 129 -2.03 8.03 -5.21
C LEU A 129 -0.70 7.25 -5.31
N GLN A 130 -0.10 7.17 -6.49
CA GLN A 130 1.22 6.57 -6.69
C GLN A 130 2.32 7.33 -5.92
N ILE A 131 2.28 8.67 -5.93
CA ILE A 131 3.22 9.49 -5.15
C ILE A 131 3.04 9.22 -3.66
N ASN A 132 1.80 9.22 -3.14
CA ASN A 132 1.53 8.95 -1.73
C ASN A 132 1.99 7.53 -1.30
N ALA A 133 1.76 6.53 -2.15
CA ALA A 133 2.22 5.17 -1.88
C ALA A 133 3.76 5.08 -1.83
N ARG A 134 4.45 5.79 -2.72
CA ARG A 134 5.92 5.89 -2.74
C ARG A 134 6.44 6.53 -1.46
N GLU A 135 5.92 7.70 -1.09
CA GLU A 135 6.31 8.41 0.12
C GLU A 135 6.08 7.54 1.37
N ALA A 136 4.95 6.84 1.44
CA ALA A 136 4.68 5.92 2.52
C ALA A 136 5.67 4.74 2.56
N ALA A 137 6.03 4.16 1.41
CA ALA A 137 7.02 3.07 1.32
C ALA A 137 8.42 3.53 1.73
N GLU A 138 8.82 4.75 1.35
CA GLU A 138 10.07 5.36 1.79
C GLU A 138 10.13 5.52 3.32
N GLN A 139 9.03 5.91 3.94
CA GLN A 139 8.95 6.13 5.39
C GLN A 139 8.83 4.84 6.21
N CYS A 140 8.02 3.89 5.77
CA CYS A 140 7.74 2.69 6.57
C CYS A 140 8.79 1.57 6.41
N GLY A 141 9.75 1.72 5.53
CA GLY A 141 10.80 0.73 5.35
C GLY A 141 10.49 -0.38 4.35
N ARG A 142 9.39 -0.32 3.59
CA ARG A 142 9.11 -1.27 2.49
C ARG A 142 10.18 -1.18 1.40
N LEU A 143 10.40 -2.31 0.72
CA LEU A 143 11.33 -2.41 -0.42
C LEU A 143 10.61 -2.38 -1.77
N ASP A 144 9.29 -2.35 -1.76
CA ASP A 144 8.40 -2.27 -2.92
C ASP A 144 7.33 -1.18 -2.72
N ILE A 145 6.69 -0.81 -3.80
CA ILE A 145 5.56 0.12 -3.79
C ILE A 145 4.34 -0.65 -4.26
N PRO A 146 3.19 -0.62 -3.54
CA PRO A 146 1.99 -1.29 -3.99
C PRO A 146 1.53 -0.75 -5.35
N GLN A 147 1.03 -1.64 -6.20
CA GLN A 147 0.49 -1.25 -7.49
C GLN A 147 -0.80 -0.45 -7.31
N ILE A 148 -0.87 0.72 -7.93
CA ILE A 148 -2.08 1.55 -7.91
C ILE A 148 -2.84 1.36 -9.22
N GLY A 149 -3.99 0.66 -9.16
CA GLY A 149 -4.83 0.45 -10.31
C GLY A 149 -5.70 1.65 -10.68
N SER A 150 -6.14 1.71 -11.93
CA SER A 150 -7.18 2.66 -12.35
C SER A 150 -8.53 2.36 -11.67
N PRO A 151 -9.36 3.37 -11.40
CA PRO A 151 -10.69 3.13 -10.85
C PRO A 151 -11.50 2.14 -11.68
N ILE A 152 -12.28 1.29 -11.00
CA ILE A 152 -13.12 0.27 -11.62
C ILE A 152 -14.51 0.29 -10.97
N GLY A 153 -15.56 0.03 -11.74
CA GLY A 153 -16.91 -0.17 -11.22
C GLY A 153 -17.00 -1.48 -10.41
N LEU A 154 -17.79 -1.49 -9.32
CA LEU A 154 -17.96 -2.69 -8.49
C LEU A 154 -18.43 -3.91 -9.30
N ARG A 155 -19.39 -3.74 -10.20
CA ARG A 155 -19.87 -4.85 -11.06
C ARG A 155 -18.83 -5.33 -12.07
N GLU A 156 -18.02 -4.42 -12.60
CA GLU A 156 -16.92 -4.75 -13.51
C GLU A 156 -15.81 -5.51 -12.78
N LEU A 157 -15.47 -5.08 -11.54
CA LEU A 157 -14.54 -5.78 -10.67
C LEU A 157 -14.96 -7.23 -10.47
N VAL A 158 -16.21 -7.46 -10.06
CA VAL A 158 -16.75 -8.80 -9.81
C VAL A 158 -16.81 -9.62 -11.08
N GLY A 159 -17.23 -9.05 -12.22
CA GLY A 159 -17.31 -9.75 -13.51
C GLY A 159 -15.94 -10.20 -14.06
N SER A 160 -14.87 -9.56 -13.63
CA SER A 160 -13.48 -9.91 -13.99
C SER A 160 -12.75 -10.69 -12.91
N TRP A 161 -13.43 -11.10 -11.83
CA TRP A 161 -12.81 -11.70 -10.66
C TRP A 161 -12.24 -13.09 -10.92
N HIS A 162 -11.03 -13.32 -10.42
CA HIS A 162 -10.40 -14.64 -10.48
C HIS A 162 -10.89 -15.51 -9.31
N LEU A 163 -11.63 -16.58 -9.59
CA LEU A 163 -12.32 -17.41 -8.59
C LEU A 163 -11.41 -18.05 -7.53
N ALA A 164 -10.11 -18.17 -7.78
CA ALA A 164 -9.14 -18.72 -6.81
C ALA A 164 -8.76 -17.74 -5.70
N GLN A 165 -9.13 -16.46 -5.80
CA GLN A 165 -8.85 -15.46 -4.76
C GLN A 165 -10.14 -15.10 -4.02
N SER A 166 -10.12 -15.21 -2.69
CA SER A 166 -11.24 -14.78 -1.84
C SER A 166 -11.38 -13.26 -1.85
N LEU A 167 -12.63 -12.79 -1.94
CA LEU A 167 -12.99 -11.38 -1.85
C LEU A 167 -13.67 -11.12 -0.51
N ILE A 168 -13.02 -10.37 0.37
CA ILE A 168 -13.50 -10.09 1.72
C ILE A 168 -14.10 -8.68 1.76
N ILE A 169 -15.35 -8.58 2.17
CA ILE A 169 -16.09 -7.32 2.23
C ILE A 169 -16.33 -6.95 3.69
N ALA A 170 -15.93 -5.73 4.09
CA ALA A 170 -16.33 -5.18 5.37
C ALA A 170 -17.81 -4.77 5.30
N ASP A 171 -18.63 -5.39 6.12
CA ASP A 171 -20.09 -5.24 6.12
C ASP A 171 -20.56 -4.70 7.47
N GLU A 172 -21.05 -3.47 7.45
CA GLU A 172 -21.50 -2.74 8.65
C GLU A 172 -22.98 -3.04 9.03
N THR A 173 -23.69 -3.79 8.19
CA THR A 173 -25.14 -4.03 8.42
C THR A 173 -25.43 -5.08 9.48
N GLY A 174 -24.39 -5.77 9.98
CA GLY A 174 -24.49 -6.84 10.96
C GLY A 174 -24.79 -8.21 10.32
N GLY A 175 -24.67 -9.25 11.14
CA GLY A 175 -24.92 -10.64 10.71
C GLY A 175 -23.71 -11.36 10.11
N SER A 176 -22.58 -10.67 9.94
CA SER A 176 -21.32 -11.28 9.57
C SER A 176 -20.53 -11.75 10.80
N ASP A 177 -19.71 -12.77 10.64
CA ASP A 177 -18.75 -13.18 11.67
C ASP A 177 -17.63 -12.15 11.80
N SER A 178 -17.00 -12.09 12.97
CA SER A 178 -15.90 -11.16 13.22
C SER A 178 -14.73 -11.39 12.25
N ALA A 179 -14.04 -10.31 11.88
CA ALA A 179 -12.88 -10.36 11.01
C ALA A 179 -11.84 -11.39 11.50
N MET A 180 -11.55 -11.41 12.80
CA MET A 180 -10.58 -12.34 13.39
C MET A 180 -10.97 -13.81 13.20
N LYS A 181 -12.27 -14.16 13.34
CA LYS A 181 -12.75 -15.52 13.13
C LYS A 181 -12.57 -15.91 11.67
N ILE A 182 -13.08 -15.12 10.74
CA ILE A 182 -13.03 -15.40 9.30
C ILE A 182 -11.59 -15.52 8.83
N LEU A 183 -10.71 -14.60 9.20
CA LEU A 183 -9.31 -14.60 8.76
C LEU A 183 -8.51 -15.79 9.31
N ASN A 184 -8.87 -16.33 10.46
CA ASN A 184 -8.27 -17.57 10.99
C ASN A 184 -8.76 -18.83 10.26
N GLU A 185 -9.98 -18.82 9.73
CA GLU A 185 -10.61 -19.97 9.07
C GLU A 185 -10.40 -19.98 7.56
N ILE A 186 -10.20 -18.80 6.93
CA ILE A 186 -10.05 -18.68 5.49
C ILE A 186 -8.82 -19.44 4.98
N ARG A 187 -9.01 -20.23 3.94
CA ARG A 187 -7.88 -20.89 3.27
C ARG A 187 -7.18 -19.87 2.38
N VAL A 188 -5.90 -19.67 2.66
CA VAL A 188 -5.02 -18.91 1.80
C VAL A 188 -4.23 -19.94 0.98
N GLU A 189 -4.58 -20.06 -0.28
CA GLU A 189 -3.88 -20.95 -1.22
C GLU A 189 -2.63 -20.24 -1.74
N ASP A 190 -2.60 -19.87 -3.03
CA ASP A 190 -1.42 -19.27 -3.65
C ASP A 190 -1.37 -17.73 -3.52
N ARG A 191 -2.48 -17.09 -3.13
CA ARG A 191 -2.60 -15.64 -3.08
C ARG A 191 -3.39 -15.17 -1.85
N ALA A 192 -2.89 -14.12 -1.21
CA ALA A 192 -3.64 -13.44 -0.15
C ALA A 192 -5.02 -12.96 -0.66
N PRO A 193 -6.04 -12.88 0.22
CA PRO A 193 -7.35 -12.40 -0.16
C PRO A 193 -7.30 -10.95 -0.62
N ALA A 194 -8.38 -10.48 -1.23
CA ALA A 194 -8.60 -9.07 -1.49
C ALA A 194 -9.66 -8.52 -0.54
N PHE A 195 -9.41 -7.34 0.02
CA PHE A 195 -10.38 -6.61 0.82
C PHE A 195 -11.13 -5.58 -0.02
N VAL A 196 -12.43 -5.45 0.23
CA VAL A 196 -13.28 -4.41 -0.37
C VAL A 196 -13.87 -3.57 0.74
N ILE A 197 -13.57 -2.29 0.73
CA ILE A 197 -14.07 -1.32 1.71
C ILE A 197 -14.95 -0.30 0.99
N GLY A 198 -16.19 -0.21 1.42
CA GLY A 198 -17.19 0.70 0.86
C GLY A 198 -16.93 2.18 1.18
N PRO A 199 -17.72 3.09 0.60
CA PRO A 199 -17.66 4.53 0.88
C PRO A 199 -18.24 4.85 2.27
N GLN A 200 -18.23 6.13 2.64
CA GLN A 200 -18.76 6.59 3.93
C GLN A 200 -20.26 6.27 4.15
N GLY A 201 -21.04 6.10 3.07
CA GLY A 201 -22.44 5.67 3.12
C GLY A 201 -22.65 4.15 3.03
N GLY A 202 -21.57 3.36 3.08
CA GLY A 202 -21.62 1.91 2.91
C GLY A 202 -21.94 1.46 1.48
N PHE A 203 -22.27 0.20 1.32
CA PHE A 203 -22.82 -0.36 0.09
C PHE A 203 -24.35 -0.23 0.07
N SER A 204 -24.93 -0.05 -1.10
CA SER A 204 -26.40 -0.11 -1.21
C SER A 204 -26.92 -1.50 -0.90
N THR A 205 -28.19 -1.59 -0.51
CA THR A 205 -28.85 -2.89 -0.29
C THR A 205 -28.74 -3.80 -1.51
N THR A 206 -28.89 -3.24 -2.71
CA THR A 206 -28.76 -3.96 -3.99
C THR A 206 -27.35 -4.50 -4.17
N GLU A 207 -26.32 -3.69 -3.87
CA GLU A 207 -24.93 -4.13 -3.94
C GLU A 207 -24.62 -5.24 -2.94
N LEU A 208 -25.07 -5.11 -1.69
CA LEU A 208 -24.85 -6.14 -0.65
C LEU A 208 -25.51 -7.45 -1.00
N VAL A 209 -26.78 -7.44 -1.45
CA VAL A 209 -27.48 -8.66 -1.88
C VAL A 209 -26.73 -9.31 -3.04
N PHE A 210 -26.29 -8.53 -4.02
CA PHE A 210 -25.52 -9.03 -5.16
C PHE A 210 -24.19 -9.65 -4.72
N LEU A 211 -23.42 -8.96 -3.86
CA LEU A 211 -22.12 -9.41 -3.41
C LEU A 211 -22.21 -10.68 -2.56
N ARG A 212 -23.15 -10.74 -1.61
CA ARG A 212 -23.35 -11.89 -0.72
C ARG A 212 -23.82 -13.17 -1.48
N ALA A 213 -24.35 -13.03 -2.67
CA ALA A 213 -24.75 -14.17 -3.50
C ALA A 213 -23.58 -14.83 -4.24
N LEU A 214 -22.38 -14.24 -4.20
CA LEU A 214 -21.22 -14.72 -4.94
C LEU A 214 -20.41 -15.73 -4.12
N PRO A 215 -20.04 -16.89 -4.67
CA PRO A 215 -19.41 -17.97 -3.90
C PRO A 215 -17.99 -17.68 -3.42
N PHE A 216 -17.33 -16.68 -4.01
CA PHE A 216 -15.97 -16.25 -3.65
C PHE A 216 -15.95 -15.02 -2.73
N VAL A 217 -17.13 -14.54 -2.34
CA VAL A 217 -17.29 -13.40 -1.43
C VAL A 217 -17.53 -13.89 -0.01
N THR A 218 -16.79 -13.30 0.93
CA THR A 218 -17.00 -13.49 2.36
C THR A 218 -17.16 -12.13 3.02
N THR A 219 -18.14 -11.96 3.88
CA THR A 219 -18.36 -10.72 4.64
C THR A 219 -17.74 -10.83 6.01
N ILE A 220 -17.16 -9.72 6.50
CA ILE A 220 -16.57 -9.61 7.84
C ILE A 220 -17.18 -8.45 8.61
N ASP A 221 -17.31 -8.64 9.92
CA ASP A 221 -17.65 -7.58 10.87
C ASP A 221 -16.37 -7.05 11.54
N LEU A 222 -16.20 -5.71 11.51
CA LEU A 222 -15.08 -4.99 12.13
C LEU A 222 -15.44 -4.43 13.53
N GLY A 223 -16.51 -4.92 14.13
CA GLY A 223 -16.93 -4.58 15.48
C GLY A 223 -18.18 -3.70 15.56
N PRO A 224 -18.66 -3.42 16.77
CA PRO A 224 -20.01 -2.89 17.01
C PRO A 224 -20.19 -1.40 16.70
N ARG A 225 -19.20 -0.74 16.14
CA ARG A 225 -19.26 0.68 15.78
C ARG A 225 -19.15 0.86 14.28
N ILE A 226 -19.91 1.80 13.73
CA ILE A 226 -19.75 2.20 12.33
C ILE A 226 -18.41 2.91 12.20
N LEU A 227 -17.52 2.33 11.41
CA LEU A 227 -16.21 2.89 11.13
C LEU A 227 -16.25 3.76 9.88
N ARG A 228 -15.48 4.83 9.87
CA ARG A 228 -15.21 5.53 8.61
C ARG A 228 -14.40 4.64 7.67
N ALA A 229 -14.50 4.84 6.36
CA ALA A 229 -13.81 4.03 5.36
C ALA A 229 -12.29 3.91 5.63
N GLU A 230 -11.63 5.02 5.96
CA GLU A 230 -10.21 5.04 6.30
C GLU A 230 -9.88 4.21 7.57
N THR A 231 -10.78 4.23 8.56
CA THR A 231 -10.63 3.41 9.78
C THR A 231 -10.89 1.94 9.49
N ALA A 232 -11.89 1.63 8.66
CA ALA A 232 -12.20 0.27 8.25
C ALA A 232 -11.03 -0.39 7.48
N VAL A 233 -10.37 0.37 6.58
CA VAL A 233 -9.16 -0.08 5.90
C VAL A 233 -8.06 -0.47 6.89
N VAL A 234 -7.75 0.42 7.84
CA VAL A 234 -6.72 0.16 8.85
C VAL A 234 -7.10 -1.07 9.69
N ALA A 235 -8.34 -1.16 10.15
CA ALA A 235 -8.81 -2.29 10.96
C ALA A 235 -8.72 -3.62 10.20
N ALA A 236 -9.21 -3.68 8.97
CA ALA A 236 -9.19 -4.90 8.16
C ALA A 236 -7.77 -5.39 7.88
N LEU A 237 -6.87 -4.48 7.45
CA LEU A 237 -5.48 -4.82 7.17
C LEU A 237 -4.70 -5.17 8.44
N THR A 238 -4.98 -4.53 9.58
CA THR A 238 -4.40 -4.88 10.88
C THR A 238 -4.81 -6.28 11.31
N CYS A 239 -6.11 -6.63 11.17
CA CYS A 239 -6.59 -7.98 11.45
C CYS A 239 -5.88 -9.02 10.56
N TRP A 240 -5.68 -8.72 9.28
CA TRP A 240 -4.89 -9.58 8.38
C TRP A 240 -3.46 -9.74 8.87
N GLN A 241 -2.75 -8.65 9.16
CA GLN A 241 -1.36 -8.70 9.60
C GLN A 241 -1.19 -9.49 10.90
N ALA A 242 -2.14 -9.35 11.82
CA ALA A 242 -2.10 -10.04 13.11
C ALA A 242 -2.49 -11.53 13.04
N THR A 243 -3.08 -12.01 11.92
CA THR A 243 -3.54 -13.41 11.80
C THR A 243 -2.81 -14.21 10.75
N ARG A 244 -2.43 -13.59 9.64
CA ARG A 244 -1.91 -14.26 8.43
C ARG A 244 -0.79 -13.48 7.73
N GLY A 245 -0.51 -12.26 8.18
CA GLY A 245 0.49 -11.41 7.58
C GLY A 245 1.89 -11.59 8.17
N ASP A 246 2.73 -10.58 8.00
CA ASP A 246 4.12 -10.57 8.41
C ASP A 246 4.37 -10.22 9.90
N TRP A 247 3.29 -10.06 10.68
CA TRP A 247 3.37 -9.88 12.14
C TRP A 247 3.27 -11.19 12.92
N THR A 248 3.09 -12.33 12.25
CA THR A 248 2.93 -13.66 12.87
C THR A 248 4.20 -14.51 12.79
#